data_1624d307850d5203e8560a27caaaab95
#
_entry.id   1624d307850d5203e8560a27caaaab95
#
_cell.length_a   1.000
_cell.length_b   1.000
_cell.length_c   1.000
_cell.angle_alpha   90.00
_cell.angle_beta   90.00
_cell.angle_gamma   90.00
#
_symmetry.space_group_name_H-M   'P 1'
#
loop_
_entity.id
_entity.type
_entity.pdbx_description
1 polymer ?
#
loop_
_entity_poly.entity_id
_entity_poly.type
_entity_poly.pdbx_seq_one_letter_code
_entity_poly.pdbx_strand_id
1 'polypeptide(L)'
;MHIRLKRAMLGTAFVIVSMSPLAVLAQMKAMPPLPVKAAPATHATLNVEVTAVGTLRADETVMVRPEIAGRVETIHFREGQKVRQGEPLVTLDQEEYQAQLASSTAQLALEQSSYRRLQDMDRQQLASQQNLDEAKAKLDTARAQQELNRVRLSKTVIRAPFDGMIGLRKISPGAYVKPGDDIVALESLGAMKLDFRVPETYLARLAVDQRLAARVDAYPEQSFEGTIYAIEPALDEETRTVLLRARLPNPHNQLRPGLFARVSLILERRENTLVVPEQAIVPVGQTTFVYRVVDGKAVMTPVKLGLRRPGLVEILEGLSAGDQVVTDGQLKIRDGAAVQVLPPTETQPAPATKG
;
A
#
# COMPACT_ATOMS: atom_id res chain seq x y z
N MET A 1 -116.69 19.04 -10.09
CA MET A 1 -117.80 18.14 -9.62
C MET A 1 -117.30 17.58 -8.33
N HIS A 2 -117.80 18.15 -7.27
CA HIS A 2 -118.31 17.61 -6.00
C HIS A 2 -117.81 16.22 -5.56
N ILE A 3 -117.38 15.96 -4.34
CA ILE A 3 -118.08 15.85 -3.03
C ILE A 3 -117.08 15.56 -1.95
N ARG A 4 -116.93 16.37 -0.95
CA ARG A 4 -117.31 16.31 0.44
C ARG A 4 -117.11 14.96 1.21
N LEU A 5 -116.39 15.04 2.29
CA LEU A 5 -116.72 14.95 3.75
C LEU A 5 -116.33 13.57 4.36
N LYS A 6 -115.64 13.46 5.44
CA LYS A 6 -116.05 13.73 6.85
C LYS A 6 -114.88 13.42 7.85
N ARG A 7 -114.92 14.16 8.89
CA ARG A 7 -114.25 14.11 10.21
C ARG A 7 -114.32 12.76 10.89
N ALA A 8 -113.27 12.39 11.66
CA ALA A 8 -113.39 11.91 13.02
C ALA A 8 -112.11 12.17 13.82
N MET A 9 -112.20 12.92 14.89
CA MET A 9 -111.25 13.09 16.00
C MET A 9 -111.14 11.80 16.78
N LEU A 10 -109.96 11.41 17.26
CA LEU A 10 -109.72 10.92 18.61
C LEU A 10 -108.25 11.15 18.99
N GLY A 11 -108.04 11.85 20.05
CA GLY A 11 -106.76 12.19 20.64
C GLY A 11 -106.18 11.01 21.39
N THR A 12 -104.86 11.03 21.56
CA THR A 12 -104.20 10.46 22.74
C THR A 12 -102.71 10.81 22.79
N ALA A 13 -102.31 11.38 23.91
CA ALA A 13 -101.05 11.35 24.62
C ALA A 13 -99.70 11.60 23.87
N PHE A 14 -99.16 12.78 24.11
CA PHE A 14 -97.79 13.20 23.84
C PHE A 14 -96.89 12.66 24.94
N VAL A 15 -96.05 11.61 24.62
CA VAL A 15 -94.89 11.18 25.43
C VAL A 15 -93.63 11.80 24.88
N ILE A 16 -93.12 12.85 25.56
CA ILE A 16 -91.85 13.46 25.29
C ILE A 16 -90.72 12.51 25.76
N VAL A 17 -90.10 11.77 24.88
CA VAL A 17 -88.84 11.05 25.14
C VAL A 17 -87.70 12.00 24.86
N SER A 18 -87.04 12.52 25.89
CA SER A 18 -85.82 13.30 25.84
C SER A 18 -84.67 12.42 25.36
N MET A 19 -84.30 12.52 24.11
CA MET A 19 -83.08 11.92 23.53
C MET A 19 -81.83 12.74 23.92
N SER A 20 -81.12 12.29 24.97
CA SER A 20 -79.78 12.77 25.31
C SER A 20 -78.84 12.41 24.19
N PRO A 21 -78.01 13.34 23.69
CA PRO A 21 -76.92 12.98 22.72
C PRO A 21 -75.88 12.22 23.50
N LEU A 22 -75.78 10.88 23.33
CA LEU A 22 -74.65 10.08 23.72
C LEU A 22 -73.47 10.54 22.85
N ALA A 23 -72.53 11.25 23.45
CA ALA A 23 -71.23 11.56 22.88
C ALA A 23 -70.52 10.23 22.65
N VAL A 24 -70.49 9.75 21.41
CA VAL A 24 -69.59 8.67 20.93
C VAL A 24 -68.18 9.26 20.90
N LEU A 25 -67.47 9.19 22.04
CA LEU A 25 -66.04 9.30 22.06
C LEU A 25 -65.53 8.13 21.24
N ALA A 26 -65.13 8.42 19.96
CA ALA A 26 -64.37 7.50 19.14
C ALA A 26 -63.06 7.23 19.87
N GLN A 27 -62.95 6.12 20.58
CA GLN A 27 -61.68 5.55 21.02
C GLN A 27 -60.90 5.21 19.76
N MET A 28 -59.99 6.12 19.35
CA MET A 28 -58.91 5.79 18.43
C MET A 28 -58.05 4.71 19.11
N LYS A 29 -58.32 3.47 18.76
CA LYS A 29 -57.55 2.30 19.20
C LYS A 29 -56.11 2.56 18.74
N ALA A 30 -55.22 2.91 19.67
CA ALA A 30 -53.81 3.09 19.38
C ALA A 30 -53.32 1.80 18.71
N MET A 31 -52.83 1.92 17.48
CA MET A 31 -52.22 0.79 16.79
C MET A 31 -51.06 0.29 17.65
N PRO A 32 -50.93 -1.03 17.81
CA PRO A 32 -49.81 -1.59 18.59
C PRO A 32 -48.48 -1.09 17.98
N PRO A 33 -47.49 -0.79 18.81
CA PRO A 33 -46.21 -0.31 18.32
C PRO A 33 -45.57 -1.35 17.39
N LEU A 34 -45.06 -0.88 16.24
CA LEU A 34 -44.44 -1.74 15.24
C LEU A 34 -43.03 -2.17 15.71
N PRO A 35 -42.71 -3.47 15.70
CA PRO A 35 -41.39 -3.92 16.09
C PRO A 35 -40.34 -3.49 15.03
N VAL A 36 -39.26 -2.83 15.47
CA VAL A 36 -38.16 -2.37 14.64
C VAL A 36 -36.82 -2.70 15.28
N LYS A 37 -35.76 -2.89 14.49
CA LYS A 37 -34.39 -2.88 15.01
C LYS A 37 -33.87 -1.48 14.91
N ALA A 38 -33.10 -1.05 15.89
CA ALA A 38 -32.44 0.24 15.90
C ALA A 38 -30.99 0.10 16.34
N ALA A 39 -30.15 1.01 15.88
CA ALA A 39 -28.75 1.14 16.29
C ALA A 39 -28.46 2.59 16.62
N PRO A 40 -27.57 2.86 17.58
CA PRO A 40 -27.16 4.22 17.88
C PRO A 40 -26.27 4.82 16.78
N ALA A 41 -26.42 6.09 16.51
CA ALA A 41 -25.43 6.87 15.78
C ALA A 41 -24.19 7.03 16.66
N THR A 42 -23.04 6.57 16.20
CA THR A 42 -21.80 6.52 16.97
C THR A 42 -20.68 7.26 16.27
N HIS A 43 -19.67 7.67 17.03
CA HIS A 43 -18.45 8.18 16.43
C HIS A 43 -17.51 7.03 16.04
N ALA A 44 -16.99 7.10 14.83
CA ALA A 44 -15.99 6.15 14.32
C ALA A 44 -14.90 6.88 13.53
N THR A 45 -13.75 6.24 13.42
CA THR A 45 -12.69 6.69 12.51
C THR A 45 -12.94 6.13 11.11
N LEU A 46 -13.09 6.98 10.13
CA LEU A 46 -13.22 6.59 8.73
C LEU A 46 -11.96 6.95 7.95
N ASN A 47 -11.43 5.99 7.19
CA ASN A 47 -10.35 6.24 6.26
C ASN A 47 -10.91 6.53 4.87
N VAL A 48 -10.46 7.62 4.25
CA VAL A 48 -10.64 7.85 2.82
C VAL A 48 -9.52 7.12 2.10
N GLU A 49 -9.82 6.08 1.37
CA GLU A 49 -8.82 5.25 0.68
C GLU A 49 -9.03 5.28 -0.82
N VAL A 50 -7.92 5.22 -1.54
CA VAL A 50 -7.91 4.92 -2.97
C VAL A 50 -7.29 3.54 -3.18
N THR A 51 -7.92 2.76 -4.06
CA THR A 51 -7.38 1.45 -4.47
C THR A 51 -6.66 1.58 -5.80
N ALA A 52 -5.51 0.90 -5.90
CA ALA A 52 -4.71 0.83 -7.12
C ALA A 52 -4.12 -0.57 -7.28
N VAL A 53 -3.59 -0.86 -8.46
CA VAL A 53 -2.77 -2.05 -8.70
C VAL A 53 -1.34 -1.61 -8.92
N GLY A 54 -0.41 -2.29 -8.26
CA GLY A 54 1.01 -2.01 -8.38
C GLY A 54 1.83 -3.27 -8.65
N THR A 55 3.09 -3.06 -8.97
CA THR A 55 4.07 -4.12 -9.22
C THR A 55 5.20 -4.03 -8.20
N LEU A 56 5.52 -5.16 -7.59
CA LEU A 56 6.66 -5.28 -6.68
C LEU A 56 7.97 -5.37 -7.46
N ARG A 57 8.98 -4.65 -6.98
CA ARG A 57 10.36 -4.69 -7.47
C ARG A 57 11.30 -4.94 -6.30
N ALA A 58 12.44 -5.56 -6.57
CA ALA A 58 13.51 -5.63 -5.58
C ALA A 58 13.99 -4.22 -5.18
N ASP A 59 14.52 -4.08 -3.96
CA ASP A 59 15.11 -2.81 -3.54
C ASP A 59 16.29 -2.45 -4.45
N GLU A 60 17.18 -3.42 -4.71
CA GLU A 60 18.23 -3.31 -5.72
C GLU A 60 18.29 -4.59 -6.58
N THR A 61 18.53 -4.41 -7.86
CA THR A 61 18.73 -5.50 -8.83
C THR A 61 19.94 -5.19 -9.68
N VAL A 62 20.85 -6.14 -9.81
CA VAL A 62 21.99 -6.04 -10.71
C VAL A 62 22.23 -7.38 -11.43
N MET A 63 22.55 -7.31 -12.71
CA MET A 63 23.17 -8.42 -13.42
C MET A 63 24.69 -8.31 -13.19
N VAL A 64 25.23 -9.23 -12.41
CA VAL A 64 26.67 -9.31 -12.13
C VAL A 64 27.40 -9.68 -13.42
N ARG A 65 28.43 -8.90 -13.77
CA ARG A 65 29.20 -9.03 -15.00
C ARG A 65 30.69 -8.89 -14.71
N PRO A 66 31.58 -9.57 -15.46
CA PRO A 66 33.02 -9.35 -15.34
C PRO A 66 33.42 -8.01 -15.95
N GLU A 67 34.42 -7.37 -15.36
CA GLU A 67 35.03 -6.14 -15.89
C GLU A 67 36.23 -6.42 -16.78
N ILE A 68 36.79 -7.64 -16.66
CA ILE A 68 37.94 -8.12 -17.46
C ILE A 68 37.62 -9.48 -18.06
N ALA A 69 38.33 -9.84 -19.13
CA ALA A 69 38.18 -11.16 -19.75
C ALA A 69 38.98 -12.21 -18.97
N GLY A 70 38.50 -13.44 -19.00
CA GLY A 70 39.20 -14.58 -18.40
C GLY A 70 38.40 -15.88 -18.42
N ARG A 71 39.05 -16.98 -18.12
CA ARG A 71 38.40 -18.27 -17.94
C ARG A 71 37.83 -18.32 -16.50
N VAL A 72 36.63 -18.81 -16.34
CA VAL A 72 36.03 -19.07 -15.02
C VAL A 72 36.77 -20.26 -14.38
N GLU A 73 37.47 -19.98 -13.30
CA GLU A 73 38.17 -21.00 -12.50
C GLU A 73 37.24 -21.60 -11.47
N THR A 74 36.65 -20.75 -10.63
CA THR A 74 35.78 -21.18 -9.51
C THR A 74 34.53 -20.33 -9.39
N ILE A 75 33.41 -21.00 -9.10
CA ILE A 75 32.16 -20.36 -8.69
C ILE A 75 31.94 -20.63 -7.21
N HIS A 76 31.82 -19.58 -6.39
CA HIS A 76 31.80 -19.66 -4.94
C HIS A 76 30.40 -19.68 -4.34
N PHE A 77 29.34 -19.58 -5.15
CA PHE A 77 27.96 -19.55 -4.69
C PHE A 77 27.15 -20.75 -5.21
N ARG A 78 26.00 -20.96 -4.56
CA ARG A 78 24.92 -21.82 -5.06
C ARG A 78 23.75 -20.97 -5.54
N GLU A 79 23.05 -21.42 -6.55
CA GLU A 79 21.84 -20.76 -7.05
C GLU A 79 20.78 -20.68 -5.95
N GLY A 80 20.14 -19.51 -5.79
CA GLY A 80 19.19 -19.24 -4.71
C GLY A 80 19.82 -18.95 -3.34
N GLN A 81 21.15 -18.89 -3.23
CA GLN A 81 21.86 -18.60 -1.99
C GLN A 81 21.76 -17.11 -1.63
N LYS A 82 21.70 -16.80 -0.32
CA LYS A 82 21.95 -15.45 0.19
C LYS A 82 23.44 -15.20 0.28
N VAL A 83 23.87 -14.01 -0.20
CA VAL A 83 25.26 -13.54 -0.15
C VAL A 83 25.32 -12.17 0.49
N ARG A 84 26.50 -11.84 1.04
CA ARG A 84 26.79 -10.53 1.64
C ARG A 84 27.59 -9.65 0.68
N GLN A 85 27.49 -8.35 0.87
CA GLN A 85 28.34 -7.40 0.15
C GLN A 85 29.82 -7.75 0.32
N GLY A 86 30.57 -7.72 -0.81
CA GLY A 86 31.99 -8.06 -0.85
C GLY A 86 32.30 -9.56 -0.88
N GLU A 87 31.30 -10.44 -0.71
CA GLU A 87 31.51 -11.89 -0.81
C GLU A 87 31.93 -12.29 -2.23
N PRO A 88 32.96 -13.13 -2.40
CA PRO A 88 33.41 -13.58 -3.73
C PRO A 88 32.32 -14.45 -4.36
N LEU A 89 31.97 -14.15 -5.61
CA LEU A 89 31.00 -14.90 -6.40
C LEU A 89 31.69 -15.79 -7.44
N VAL A 90 32.65 -15.23 -8.16
CA VAL A 90 33.39 -15.94 -9.20
C VAL A 90 34.83 -15.52 -9.17
N THR A 91 35.73 -16.48 -9.30
CA THR A 91 37.17 -16.24 -9.56
C THR A 91 37.48 -16.66 -10.99
N LEU A 92 38.06 -15.74 -11.72
CA LEU A 92 38.67 -16.00 -13.04
C LEU A 92 40.10 -16.51 -12.85
N ASP A 93 40.62 -17.20 -13.84
CA ASP A 93 42.01 -17.62 -13.91
C ASP A 93 42.96 -16.40 -13.71
N GLN A 94 43.82 -16.49 -12.71
CA GLN A 94 44.66 -15.38 -12.25
C GLN A 94 46.11 -15.48 -12.72
N GLU A 95 46.53 -16.59 -13.28
CA GLU A 95 47.97 -16.86 -13.56
C GLU A 95 48.60 -15.74 -14.40
N GLU A 96 47.98 -15.33 -15.48
CA GLU A 96 48.50 -14.25 -16.34
C GLU A 96 48.58 -12.91 -15.61
N TYR A 97 47.52 -12.54 -14.87
CA TYR A 97 47.46 -11.27 -14.14
C TYR A 97 48.46 -11.23 -12.96
N GLN A 98 48.70 -12.37 -12.30
CA GLN A 98 49.73 -12.49 -11.28
C GLN A 98 51.14 -12.34 -11.87
N ALA A 99 51.42 -12.96 -13.01
CA ALA A 99 52.67 -12.81 -13.71
C ALA A 99 52.93 -11.36 -14.16
N GLN A 100 51.93 -10.67 -14.70
CA GLN A 100 51.99 -9.26 -15.06
C GLN A 100 52.27 -8.35 -13.86
N LEU A 101 51.60 -8.60 -12.73
CA LEU A 101 51.86 -7.87 -11.49
C LEU A 101 53.27 -8.12 -10.96
N ALA A 102 53.73 -9.37 -10.96
CA ALA A 102 55.10 -9.70 -10.53
C ALA A 102 56.15 -9.00 -11.39
N SER A 103 55.99 -9.00 -12.72
CA SER A 103 56.88 -8.29 -13.65
C SER A 103 56.92 -6.78 -13.37
N SER A 104 55.79 -6.13 -13.25
CA SER A 104 55.74 -4.68 -12.96
C SER A 104 56.25 -4.32 -11.56
N THR A 105 56.12 -5.24 -10.60
CA THR A 105 56.70 -5.08 -9.26
C THR A 105 58.23 -5.12 -9.29
N ALA A 106 58.82 -6.03 -10.08
CA ALA A 106 60.24 -6.09 -10.26
C ALA A 106 60.79 -4.82 -10.96
N GLN A 107 60.08 -4.32 -11.99
CA GLN A 107 60.43 -3.07 -12.66
C GLN A 107 60.36 -1.88 -11.69
N LEU A 108 59.32 -1.76 -10.87
CA LEU A 108 59.23 -0.71 -9.86
C LEU A 108 60.42 -0.76 -8.88
N ALA A 109 60.82 -1.96 -8.41
CA ALA A 109 61.95 -2.13 -7.52
C ALA A 109 63.25 -1.66 -8.17
N LEU A 110 63.47 -1.95 -9.48
CA LEU A 110 64.61 -1.48 -10.22
C LEU A 110 64.67 0.06 -10.30
N GLU A 111 63.58 0.69 -10.74
CA GLU A 111 63.52 2.16 -10.87
C GLU A 111 63.64 2.86 -9.50
N GLN A 112 63.07 2.27 -8.46
CA GLN A 112 63.18 2.77 -7.09
C GLN A 112 64.65 2.75 -6.59
N SER A 113 65.36 1.68 -6.87
CA SER A 113 66.78 1.56 -6.56
C SER A 113 67.64 2.55 -7.35
N SER A 114 67.33 2.73 -8.64
CA SER A 114 68.01 3.68 -9.52
C SER A 114 67.83 5.13 -9.08
N TYR A 115 66.59 5.51 -8.74
CA TYR A 115 66.29 6.85 -8.22
C TYR A 115 66.99 7.12 -6.89
N ARG A 116 66.99 6.16 -5.96
CA ARG A 116 67.75 6.30 -4.70
C ARG A 116 69.21 6.54 -4.90
N ARG A 117 69.88 5.76 -5.78
CA ARG A 117 71.28 5.97 -6.07
C ARG A 117 71.56 7.37 -6.62
N LEU A 118 70.76 7.85 -7.57
CA LEU A 118 70.91 9.19 -8.12
C LEU A 118 70.61 10.27 -7.07
N GLN A 119 69.69 10.08 -6.18
CA GLN A 119 69.42 10.99 -5.08
C GLN A 119 70.58 11.06 -4.07
N ASP A 120 71.26 9.93 -3.79
CA ASP A 120 72.45 9.91 -2.95
C ASP A 120 73.68 10.57 -3.67
N MET A 121 73.82 10.42 -5.00
CA MET A 121 74.81 11.15 -5.77
C MET A 121 74.54 12.66 -5.86
N ASP A 122 73.27 13.06 -5.98
CA ASP A 122 72.87 14.47 -5.95
C ASP A 122 73.21 15.15 -4.63
N ARG A 123 73.00 14.49 -3.50
CA ARG A 123 73.38 14.95 -2.17
C ARG A 123 74.91 15.19 -2.08
N GLN A 124 75.72 14.46 -2.88
CA GLN A 124 77.16 14.61 -2.97
C GLN A 124 77.55 15.58 -4.08
N GLN A 125 76.60 16.26 -4.72
CA GLN A 125 76.84 17.16 -5.88
C GLN A 125 77.41 16.44 -7.12
N LEU A 126 77.22 15.14 -7.28
CA LEU A 126 77.75 14.29 -8.34
C LEU A 126 76.71 13.95 -9.42
N ALA A 127 75.44 14.33 -9.26
CA ALA A 127 74.42 14.10 -10.25
C ALA A 127 73.86 15.45 -10.79
N SER A 128 73.38 15.45 -12.05
CA SER A 128 72.64 16.60 -12.58
C SER A 128 71.19 16.55 -12.21
N GLN A 129 70.56 17.70 -12.01
CA GLN A 129 69.12 17.79 -11.74
C GLN A 129 68.27 17.12 -12.80
N GLN A 130 68.69 17.23 -14.09
CA GLN A 130 68.02 16.56 -15.20
C GLN A 130 67.98 15.03 -15.03
N ASN A 131 69.09 14.41 -14.60
CA ASN A 131 69.19 12.97 -14.41
C ASN A 131 68.25 12.52 -13.22
N LEU A 132 68.15 13.33 -12.16
CA LEU A 132 67.30 13.06 -11.04
C LEU A 132 65.81 13.15 -11.43
N ASP A 133 65.45 14.20 -12.20
CA ASP A 133 64.11 14.39 -12.70
C ASP A 133 63.66 13.26 -13.64
N GLU A 134 64.57 12.82 -14.54
CA GLU A 134 64.34 11.68 -15.43
C GLU A 134 64.13 10.38 -14.64
N ALA A 135 64.98 10.10 -13.65
CA ALA A 135 64.85 8.90 -12.83
C ALA A 135 63.58 8.92 -12.00
N LYS A 136 63.18 10.09 -11.51
CA LYS A 136 61.88 10.26 -10.81
C LYS A 136 60.70 9.98 -11.74
N ALA A 137 60.70 10.50 -12.95
CA ALA A 137 59.65 10.24 -13.94
C ALA A 137 59.54 8.75 -14.28
N LYS A 138 60.68 8.03 -14.42
CA LYS A 138 60.66 6.56 -14.61
C LYS A 138 60.10 5.81 -13.43
N LEU A 139 60.47 6.20 -12.20
CA LEU A 139 59.93 5.63 -10.98
C LEU A 139 58.39 5.81 -10.87
N ASP A 140 57.91 7.04 -11.14
CA ASP A 140 56.49 7.35 -11.08
C ASP A 140 55.69 6.57 -12.15
N THR A 141 56.27 6.40 -13.37
CA THR A 141 55.69 5.56 -14.43
C THR A 141 55.60 4.07 -14.01
N ALA A 142 56.70 3.53 -13.46
CA ALA A 142 56.75 2.13 -13.01
C ALA A 142 55.74 1.88 -11.86
N ARG A 143 55.59 2.86 -10.97
CA ARG A 143 54.57 2.78 -9.89
C ARG A 143 53.15 2.76 -10.44
N ALA A 144 52.82 3.62 -11.39
CA ALA A 144 51.53 3.66 -12.03
C ALA A 144 51.21 2.34 -12.76
N GLN A 145 52.21 1.75 -13.45
CA GLN A 145 52.05 0.48 -14.14
C GLN A 145 51.81 -0.69 -13.16
N GLN A 146 52.54 -0.74 -12.06
CA GLN A 146 52.36 -1.75 -11.04
C GLN A 146 50.95 -1.64 -10.44
N GLU A 147 50.47 -0.44 -10.14
CA GLU A 147 49.11 -0.21 -9.61
C GLU A 147 48.04 -0.64 -10.61
N LEU A 148 48.18 -0.33 -11.90
CA LEU A 148 47.27 -0.78 -12.95
C LEU A 148 47.16 -2.32 -12.96
N ASN A 149 48.27 -3.04 -12.89
CA ASN A 149 48.27 -4.51 -12.89
C ASN A 149 47.70 -5.08 -11.59
N ARG A 150 47.88 -4.41 -10.44
CA ARG A 150 47.26 -4.76 -9.18
C ARG A 150 45.73 -4.64 -9.25
N VAL A 151 45.22 -3.55 -9.82
CA VAL A 151 43.78 -3.36 -10.03
C VAL A 151 43.22 -4.42 -10.98
N ARG A 152 43.93 -4.74 -12.08
CA ARG A 152 43.49 -5.81 -12.99
C ARG A 152 43.40 -7.17 -12.29
N LEU A 153 44.40 -7.51 -11.48
CA LEU A 153 44.36 -8.75 -10.70
C LEU A 153 43.19 -8.74 -9.70
N SER A 154 42.89 -7.61 -9.03
CA SER A 154 41.76 -7.55 -8.12
C SER A 154 40.42 -7.78 -8.80
N LYS A 155 40.29 -7.40 -10.09
CA LYS A 155 39.07 -7.58 -10.90
C LYS A 155 38.85 -9.03 -11.37
N THR A 156 39.83 -9.93 -11.18
CA THR A 156 39.64 -11.37 -11.44
C THR A 156 38.72 -12.01 -10.43
N VAL A 157 38.56 -11.43 -9.24
CA VAL A 157 37.62 -11.89 -8.21
C VAL A 157 36.39 -11.01 -8.25
N ILE A 158 35.34 -11.53 -8.84
CA ILE A 158 34.05 -10.85 -8.97
C ILE A 158 33.28 -11.01 -7.66
N ARG A 159 32.86 -9.89 -7.05
CA ARG A 159 32.22 -9.86 -5.72
C ARG A 159 30.81 -9.32 -5.80
N ALA A 160 30.00 -9.68 -4.78
CA ALA A 160 28.66 -9.14 -4.61
C ALA A 160 28.72 -7.63 -4.28
N PRO A 161 28.03 -6.77 -5.04
CA PRO A 161 28.02 -5.32 -4.79
C PRO A 161 27.15 -4.92 -3.59
N PHE A 162 26.17 -5.75 -3.19
CA PHE A 162 25.29 -5.54 -2.04
C PHE A 162 24.78 -6.88 -1.50
N ASP A 163 24.15 -6.87 -0.32
CA ASP A 163 23.52 -8.04 0.28
C ASP A 163 22.28 -8.45 -0.51
N GLY A 164 22.19 -9.72 -0.91
CA GLY A 164 21.06 -10.15 -1.72
C GLY A 164 20.94 -11.66 -1.88
N MET A 165 20.01 -12.05 -2.73
CA MET A 165 19.81 -13.43 -3.16
C MET A 165 20.31 -13.60 -4.60
N ILE A 166 21.12 -14.63 -4.80
CA ILE A 166 21.66 -15.01 -6.11
C ILE A 166 20.56 -15.72 -6.92
N GLY A 167 20.42 -15.35 -8.18
CA GLY A 167 19.55 -16.01 -9.15
C GLY A 167 20.18 -17.26 -9.77
N LEU A 168 19.70 -17.62 -10.97
CA LEU A 168 20.25 -18.71 -11.75
C LEU A 168 21.52 -18.24 -12.51
N ARG A 169 22.58 -19.02 -12.44
CA ARG A 169 23.85 -18.74 -13.13
C ARG A 169 23.72 -18.94 -14.65
N LYS A 170 24.41 -18.09 -15.40
CA LYS A 170 24.48 -18.19 -16.87
C LYS A 170 25.81 -18.74 -17.38
N ILE A 171 26.73 -19.06 -16.46
CA ILE A 171 28.08 -19.54 -16.78
C ILE A 171 28.39 -20.84 -16.05
N SER A 172 29.47 -21.52 -16.51
CA SER A 172 29.98 -22.75 -15.90
C SER A 172 31.49 -22.65 -15.66
N PRO A 173 32.05 -23.40 -14.70
CA PRO A 173 33.49 -23.53 -14.57
C PRO A 173 34.15 -23.95 -15.91
N GLY A 174 35.27 -23.35 -16.26
CA GLY A 174 35.95 -23.52 -17.54
C GLY A 174 35.43 -22.64 -18.70
N ALA A 175 34.30 -21.97 -18.56
CA ALA A 175 33.82 -21.02 -19.57
C ALA A 175 34.74 -19.80 -19.68
N TYR A 176 34.93 -19.30 -20.89
CA TYR A 176 35.64 -18.04 -21.11
C TYR A 176 34.64 -16.90 -21.19
N VAL A 177 34.80 -15.89 -20.32
CA VAL A 177 33.93 -14.71 -20.22
C VAL A 177 34.67 -13.44 -20.64
N LYS A 178 33.88 -12.50 -21.18
CA LYS A 178 34.38 -11.17 -21.62
C LYS A 178 33.70 -10.08 -20.79
N PRO A 179 34.28 -8.85 -20.74
CA PRO A 179 33.61 -7.72 -20.11
C PRO A 179 32.20 -7.53 -20.64
N GLY A 180 31.23 -7.47 -19.72
CA GLY A 180 29.80 -7.30 -20.05
C GLY A 180 29.00 -8.57 -20.20
N ASP A 181 29.60 -9.77 -20.20
CA ASP A 181 28.86 -11.03 -20.24
C ASP A 181 28.08 -11.23 -18.94
N ASP A 182 26.86 -11.74 -19.07
CA ASP A 182 26.00 -11.99 -17.90
C ASP A 182 26.48 -13.23 -17.12
N ILE A 183 26.75 -13.06 -15.84
CA ILE A 183 27.11 -14.15 -14.90
C ILE A 183 25.89 -14.64 -14.15
N VAL A 184 25.29 -13.78 -13.35
CA VAL A 184 24.17 -14.11 -12.46
C VAL A 184 23.45 -12.82 -12.03
N ALA A 185 22.13 -12.91 -11.84
CA ALA A 185 21.36 -11.85 -11.22
C ALA A 185 21.54 -11.87 -9.70
N LEU A 186 21.66 -10.68 -9.11
CA LEU A 186 21.66 -10.47 -7.67
C LEU A 186 20.55 -9.50 -7.32
N GLU A 187 19.68 -9.88 -6.39
CA GLU A 187 18.50 -9.10 -5.98
C GLU A 187 18.46 -8.91 -4.47
N SER A 188 18.28 -7.67 -4.03
CA SER A 188 18.06 -7.34 -2.63
C SER A 188 16.58 -7.49 -2.30
N LEU A 189 16.24 -8.46 -1.45
CA LEU A 189 14.85 -8.82 -1.11
C LEU A 189 14.44 -8.42 0.31
N GLY A 190 15.30 -7.80 1.10
CA GLY A 190 14.99 -7.43 2.50
C GLY A 190 13.89 -6.39 2.63
N ALA A 191 13.78 -5.53 1.64
CA ALA A 191 12.66 -4.63 1.41
C ALA A 191 12.24 -4.73 -0.06
N MET A 192 10.98 -4.39 -0.35
CA MET A 192 10.46 -4.35 -1.71
C MET A 192 10.03 -2.94 -2.06
N LYS A 193 10.30 -2.52 -3.28
CA LYS A 193 9.72 -1.33 -3.89
C LYS A 193 8.39 -1.71 -4.53
N LEU A 194 7.34 -0.96 -4.26
CA LEU A 194 6.02 -1.12 -4.87
C LEU A 194 5.74 0.11 -5.73
N ASP A 195 5.71 -0.10 -7.04
CA ASP A 195 5.36 0.92 -8.02
C ASP A 195 3.87 0.79 -8.35
N PHE A 196 3.10 1.85 -8.15
CA PHE A 196 1.66 1.89 -8.45
C PHE A 196 1.24 3.27 -8.93
N ARG A 197 0.13 3.32 -9.67
CA ARG A 197 -0.39 4.54 -10.28
C ARG A 197 -1.72 4.94 -9.66
N VAL A 198 -1.90 6.24 -9.44
CA VAL A 198 -3.11 6.82 -8.88
C VAL A 198 -3.59 7.95 -9.78
N PRO A 199 -4.90 8.12 -10.05
CA PRO A 199 -5.43 9.21 -10.86
C PRO A 199 -5.04 10.60 -10.35
N GLU A 200 -4.81 11.55 -11.27
CA GLU A 200 -4.41 12.93 -10.97
C GLU A 200 -5.36 13.67 -10.03
N THR A 201 -6.64 13.27 -10.01
CA THR A 201 -7.67 13.86 -9.14
C THR A 201 -7.35 13.76 -7.65
N TYR A 202 -6.46 12.84 -7.27
CA TYR A 202 -6.01 12.66 -5.89
C TYR A 202 -4.70 13.38 -5.58
N LEU A 203 -4.04 14.03 -6.57
CA LEU A 203 -2.70 14.62 -6.44
C LEU A 203 -2.57 15.55 -5.22
N ALA A 204 -3.56 16.41 -4.99
CA ALA A 204 -3.56 17.36 -3.86
C ALA A 204 -3.59 16.69 -2.47
N ARG A 205 -3.88 15.38 -2.40
CA ARG A 205 -3.96 14.59 -1.17
C ARG A 205 -2.83 13.58 -1.03
N LEU A 206 -1.93 13.52 -2.03
CA LEU A 206 -0.77 12.63 -2.00
C LEU A 206 0.38 13.30 -1.27
N ALA A 207 1.01 12.58 -0.38
CA ALA A 207 2.22 13.02 0.33
C ALA A 207 3.17 11.84 0.57
N VAL A 208 4.46 12.16 0.69
CA VAL A 208 5.46 11.22 1.20
C VAL A 208 5.09 10.87 2.65
N ASP A 209 5.49 9.69 3.10
CA ASP A 209 5.20 9.09 4.41
C ASP A 209 3.73 8.65 4.62
N GLN A 210 2.87 8.73 3.61
CA GLN A 210 1.55 8.11 3.69
C GLN A 210 1.65 6.59 3.77
N ARG A 211 0.84 6.01 4.65
CA ARG A 211 0.74 4.56 4.84
C ARG A 211 -0.19 3.95 3.82
N LEU A 212 0.17 2.76 3.38
CA LEU A 212 -0.64 1.93 2.52
C LEU A 212 -0.65 0.49 2.99
N ALA A 213 -1.67 -0.25 2.58
CA ALA A 213 -1.75 -1.69 2.70
C ALA A 213 -1.69 -2.32 1.31
N ALA A 214 -0.86 -3.33 1.15
CA ALA A 214 -0.72 -4.08 -0.09
C ALA A 214 -1.12 -5.54 0.13
N ARG A 215 -1.94 -6.09 -0.75
CA ARG A 215 -2.30 -7.51 -0.77
C ARG A 215 -1.84 -8.13 -2.07
N VAL A 216 -1.20 -9.28 -1.98
CA VAL A 216 -0.71 -10.06 -3.14
C VAL A 216 -1.50 -11.35 -3.25
N ASP A 217 -1.81 -11.78 -4.46
CA ASP A 217 -2.62 -12.98 -4.68
C ASP A 217 -1.91 -14.27 -4.22
N ALA A 218 -0.57 -14.23 -4.12
CA ALA A 218 0.21 -15.34 -3.57
C ALA A 218 -0.01 -15.55 -2.06
N TYR A 219 -0.47 -14.53 -1.32
CA TYR A 219 -0.74 -14.57 0.12
C TYR A 219 -2.05 -13.82 0.42
N PRO A 220 -3.24 -14.39 0.06
CA PRO A 220 -4.52 -13.67 0.08
C PRO A 220 -4.96 -13.24 1.48
N GLU A 221 -4.59 -13.98 2.52
CA GLU A 221 -4.93 -13.70 3.91
C GLU A 221 -3.98 -12.70 4.60
N GLN A 222 -2.87 -12.33 3.92
CA GLN A 222 -1.88 -11.42 4.49
C GLN A 222 -1.98 -10.03 3.87
N SER A 223 -1.83 -9.03 4.72
CA SER A 223 -1.70 -7.63 4.31
C SER A 223 -0.30 -7.15 4.66
N PHE A 224 0.39 -6.60 3.69
CA PHE A 224 1.73 -6.03 3.84
C PHE A 224 1.61 -4.52 3.95
N GLU A 225 2.06 -3.98 5.06
CA GLU A 225 2.08 -2.53 5.25
C GLU A 225 3.30 -1.91 4.60
N GLY A 226 3.13 -0.72 4.02
CA GLY A 226 4.17 0.04 3.38
C GLY A 226 3.99 1.53 3.54
N THR A 227 5.01 2.28 3.13
CA THR A 227 5.03 3.74 3.20
C THR A 227 5.51 4.31 1.88
N ILE A 228 4.81 5.33 1.37
CA ILE A 228 5.23 6.07 0.18
C ILE A 228 6.50 6.84 0.52
N TYR A 229 7.55 6.69 -0.29
CA TYR A 229 8.77 7.47 -0.13
C TYR A 229 9.10 8.34 -1.34
N ALA A 230 8.44 8.13 -2.47
CA ALA A 230 8.63 8.95 -3.66
C ALA A 230 7.32 9.08 -4.45
N ILE A 231 7.12 10.25 -4.99
CA ILE A 231 6.03 10.61 -5.91
C ILE A 231 6.70 11.15 -7.16
N GLU A 232 6.39 10.59 -8.34
CA GLU A 232 6.94 11.05 -9.61
C GLU A 232 6.49 12.50 -9.88
N PRO A 233 7.40 13.44 -10.17
CA PRO A 233 7.04 14.82 -10.43
C PRO A 233 6.20 15.01 -11.70
N ALA A 234 6.41 14.16 -12.71
CA ALA A 234 5.71 14.20 -13.96
C ALA A 234 4.46 13.32 -13.94
N LEU A 235 3.38 13.81 -14.52
CA LEU A 235 2.19 13.02 -14.79
C LEU A 235 2.38 12.23 -16.09
N ASP A 236 1.81 11.06 -16.13
CA ASP A 236 1.64 10.30 -17.36
C ASP A 236 0.48 10.94 -18.14
N GLU A 237 0.79 11.58 -19.27
CA GLU A 237 -0.17 12.35 -20.06
C GLU A 237 -1.25 11.46 -20.71
N GLU A 238 -0.89 10.23 -21.06
CA GLU A 238 -1.80 9.29 -21.72
C GLU A 238 -2.85 8.74 -20.74
N THR A 239 -2.40 8.33 -19.56
CA THR A 239 -3.28 7.71 -18.56
C THR A 239 -3.80 8.68 -17.50
N ARG A 240 -3.31 9.92 -17.46
CA ARG A 240 -3.59 10.94 -16.44
C ARG A 240 -3.41 10.43 -15.02
N THR A 241 -2.30 9.75 -14.80
CA THR A 241 -1.95 9.16 -13.50
C THR A 241 -0.61 9.64 -12.99
N VAL A 242 -0.45 9.60 -11.67
CA VAL A 242 0.81 9.83 -10.96
C VAL A 242 1.41 8.49 -10.58
N LEU A 243 2.70 8.28 -10.85
CA LEU A 243 3.44 7.13 -10.37
C LEU A 243 3.91 7.38 -8.94
N LEU A 244 3.57 6.47 -8.06
CA LEU A 244 3.98 6.46 -6.65
C LEU A 244 4.88 5.26 -6.40
N ARG A 245 5.85 5.45 -5.53
CA ARG A 245 6.72 4.38 -5.09
C ARG A 245 6.70 4.27 -3.59
N ALA A 246 6.38 3.09 -3.10
CA ALA A 246 6.37 2.77 -1.69
C ALA A 246 7.41 1.71 -1.34
N ARG A 247 7.81 1.69 -0.08
CA ARG A 247 8.69 0.65 0.49
C ARG A 247 7.88 -0.26 1.39
N LEU A 248 7.99 -1.58 1.15
CA LEU A 248 7.38 -2.64 1.94
C LEU A 248 8.49 -3.47 2.60
N PRO A 249 8.54 -3.58 3.93
CA PRO A 249 9.43 -4.52 4.61
C PRO A 249 9.12 -5.96 4.20
N ASN A 250 10.18 -6.75 3.97
CA ASN A 250 10.06 -8.15 3.57
C ASN A 250 10.99 -9.07 4.38
N PRO A 251 10.87 -9.09 5.72
CA PRO A 251 11.82 -9.78 6.60
C PRO A 251 11.89 -11.29 6.37
N HIS A 252 10.81 -11.89 5.92
CA HIS A 252 10.73 -13.33 5.64
C HIS A 252 10.97 -13.68 4.17
N ASN A 253 11.32 -12.71 3.30
CA ASN A 253 11.50 -12.87 1.84
C ASN A 253 10.31 -13.57 1.15
N GLN A 254 9.08 -13.32 1.65
CA GLN A 254 7.84 -13.84 1.06
C GLN A 254 7.49 -13.10 -0.23
N LEU A 255 7.68 -11.78 -0.23
CA LEU A 255 7.47 -10.97 -1.42
C LEU A 255 8.62 -11.16 -2.40
N ARG A 256 8.27 -11.25 -3.68
CA ARG A 256 9.23 -11.41 -4.78
C ARG A 256 9.01 -10.34 -5.85
N PRO A 257 10.06 -9.91 -6.55
CA PRO A 257 9.92 -9.03 -7.69
C PRO A 257 8.99 -9.64 -8.76
N GLY A 258 8.22 -8.79 -9.42
CA GLY A 258 7.26 -9.20 -10.44
C GLY A 258 5.87 -9.58 -9.93
N LEU A 259 5.66 -9.71 -8.62
CA LEU A 259 4.32 -9.91 -8.08
C LEU A 259 3.48 -8.64 -8.25
N PHE A 260 2.20 -8.82 -8.60
CA PHE A 260 1.20 -7.76 -8.55
C PHE A 260 0.62 -7.64 -7.15
N ALA A 261 0.37 -6.41 -6.74
CA ALA A 261 -0.24 -6.11 -5.45
C ALA A 261 -1.45 -5.18 -5.62
N ARG A 262 -2.55 -5.49 -4.94
CA ARG A 262 -3.66 -4.56 -4.73
C ARG A 262 -3.29 -3.63 -3.58
N VAL A 263 -3.25 -2.35 -3.87
CA VAL A 263 -2.84 -1.29 -2.95
C VAL A 263 -4.08 -0.59 -2.43
N SER A 264 -4.19 -0.43 -1.13
CA SER A 264 -5.14 0.47 -0.47
C SER A 264 -4.33 1.60 0.16
N LEU A 265 -4.36 2.77 -0.46
CA LEU A 265 -3.68 3.97 0.03
C LEU A 265 -4.65 4.81 0.86
N ILE A 266 -4.29 5.10 2.10
CA ILE A 266 -5.05 5.99 2.98
C ILE A 266 -4.71 7.44 2.62
N LEU A 267 -5.67 8.16 2.04
CA LEU A 267 -5.53 9.57 1.66
C LEU A 267 -5.81 10.52 2.83
N GLU A 268 -6.77 10.14 3.67
CA GLU A 268 -7.24 10.97 4.79
C GLU A 268 -7.81 10.06 5.89
N ARG A 269 -7.49 10.36 7.11
CA ARG A 269 -8.08 9.71 8.29
C ARG A 269 -8.99 10.71 8.98
N ARG A 270 -10.30 10.48 8.91
CA ARG A 270 -11.31 11.29 9.58
C ARG A 270 -11.62 10.68 10.93
N GLU A 271 -11.12 11.29 11.96
CA GLU A 271 -11.41 10.88 13.33
C GLU A 271 -12.71 11.51 13.81
N ASN A 272 -13.36 10.81 14.73
CA ASN A 272 -14.57 11.32 15.39
C ASN A 272 -15.75 11.64 14.44
N THR A 273 -15.88 10.87 13.36
CA THR A 273 -16.93 11.04 12.34
C THR A 273 -18.21 10.35 12.81
N LEU A 274 -19.35 11.06 12.76
CA LEU A 274 -20.65 10.48 13.10
C LEU A 274 -21.08 9.50 12.02
N VAL A 275 -21.33 8.24 12.38
CA VAL A 275 -21.70 7.18 11.46
C VAL A 275 -22.96 6.44 11.91
N VAL A 276 -23.69 5.95 10.94
CA VAL A 276 -24.82 5.02 11.15
C VAL A 276 -24.64 3.78 10.27
N PRO A 277 -25.27 2.64 10.63
CA PRO A 277 -25.30 1.49 9.74
C PRO A 277 -25.96 1.85 8.40
N GLU A 278 -25.39 1.38 7.29
CA GLU A 278 -25.89 1.66 5.93
C GLU A 278 -27.36 1.27 5.76
N GLN A 279 -27.81 0.25 6.48
CA GLN A 279 -29.20 -0.22 6.50
C GLN A 279 -30.18 0.82 7.03
N ALA A 280 -29.74 1.80 7.83
CA ALA A 280 -30.61 2.86 8.35
C ALA A 280 -30.99 3.91 7.31
N ILE A 281 -30.33 3.93 6.16
CA ILE A 281 -30.50 4.95 5.14
C ILE A 281 -31.73 4.66 4.28
N VAL A 282 -32.66 5.62 4.21
CA VAL A 282 -33.90 5.52 3.42
C VAL A 282 -33.91 6.61 2.35
N PRO A 283 -33.64 6.27 1.08
CA PRO A 283 -33.74 7.23 -0.01
C PRO A 283 -35.21 7.47 -0.40
N VAL A 284 -35.63 8.73 -0.48
CA VAL A 284 -36.97 9.13 -0.96
C VAL A 284 -36.81 10.25 -1.98
N GLY A 285 -37.01 9.92 -3.25
CA GLY A 285 -36.77 10.86 -4.36
C GLY A 285 -35.30 11.29 -4.42
N GLN A 286 -35.03 12.58 -4.31
CA GLN A 286 -33.67 13.15 -4.31
C GLN A 286 -33.10 13.40 -2.90
N THR A 287 -33.90 13.15 -1.87
CA THR A 287 -33.50 13.39 -0.46
C THR A 287 -33.32 12.08 0.29
N THR A 288 -32.37 12.05 1.18
CA THR A 288 -32.11 10.88 2.03
C THR A 288 -32.55 11.14 3.45
N PHE A 289 -33.23 10.16 4.04
CA PHE A 289 -33.77 10.22 5.38
C PHE A 289 -33.27 9.05 6.23
N VAL A 290 -33.39 9.24 7.52
CA VAL A 290 -33.34 8.14 8.51
C VAL A 290 -34.59 8.22 9.40
N TYR A 291 -35.03 7.10 9.94
CA TYR A 291 -36.04 7.11 10.97
C TYR A 291 -35.36 7.12 12.34
N ARG A 292 -35.45 8.26 13.07
CA ARG A 292 -34.94 8.41 14.42
C ARG A 292 -36.02 8.00 15.40
N VAL A 293 -35.67 7.23 16.41
CA VAL A 293 -36.58 6.85 17.47
C VAL A 293 -36.55 7.92 18.59
N VAL A 294 -37.64 8.63 18.75
CA VAL A 294 -37.82 9.67 19.79
C VAL A 294 -39.12 9.36 20.56
N ASP A 295 -39.03 9.19 21.86
CA ASP A 295 -40.18 8.89 22.75
C ASP A 295 -41.08 7.73 22.24
N GLY A 296 -40.44 6.67 21.72
CA GLY A 296 -41.17 5.49 21.20
C GLY A 296 -41.84 5.71 19.84
N LYS A 297 -41.53 6.79 19.12
CA LYS A 297 -42.05 7.09 17.79
C LYS A 297 -40.90 7.18 16.77
N ALA A 298 -41.19 6.74 15.56
CA ALA A 298 -40.27 6.91 14.41
C ALA A 298 -40.47 8.30 13.82
N VAL A 299 -39.45 9.13 13.87
CA VAL A 299 -39.42 10.49 13.29
C VAL A 299 -38.55 10.46 12.04
N MET A 300 -39.16 10.78 10.90
CA MET A 300 -38.45 10.85 9.60
C MET A 300 -37.58 12.09 9.56
N THR A 301 -36.26 11.92 9.67
CA THR A 301 -35.29 13.00 9.77
C THR A 301 -34.48 13.07 8.50
N PRO A 302 -34.43 14.20 7.77
CA PRO A 302 -33.57 14.37 6.61
C PRO A 302 -32.11 14.42 7.06
N VAL A 303 -31.25 13.74 6.29
CA VAL A 303 -29.82 13.67 6.59
C VAL A 303 -28.99 13.98 5.36
N LYS A 304 -27.83 14.59 5.59
CA LYS A 304 -26.82 14.80 4.56
C LYS A 304 -25.71 13.77 4.75
N LEU A 305 -25.55 12.94 3.73
CA LEU A 305 -24.55 11.87 3.76
C LEU A 305 -23.17 12.38 3.37
N GLY A 306 -22.16 11.85 4.02
CA GLY A 306 -20.76 11.98 3.64
C GLY A 306 -20.21 10.72 2.97
N LEU A 307 -19.11 10.21 3.51
CA LEU A 307 -18.42 9.03 3.02
C LEU A 307 -19.23 7.75 3.29
N ARG A 308 -19.34 6.89 2.29
CA ARG A 308 -19.90 5.54 2.43
C ARG A 308 -18.79 4.51 2.51
N ARG A 309 -18.95 3.57 3.46
CA ARG A 309 -18.07 2.41 3.63
C ARG A 309 -18.93 1.15 3.77
N PRO A 310 -18.38 -0.03 3.51
CA PRO A 310 -19.13 -1.26 3.74
C PRO A 310 -19.70 -1.32 5.16
N GLY A 311 -21.03 -1.35 5.25
CA GLY A 311 -21.76 -1.41 6.51
C GLY A 311 -21.95 -0.09 7.27
N LEU A 312 -21.27 1.01 6.95
CA LEU A 312 -21.32 2.29 7.64
C LEU A 312 -21.42 3.47 6.66
N VAL A 313 -22.20 4.49 7.05
CA VAL A 313 -22.33 5.75 6.30
C VAL A 313 -22.11 6.93 7.24
N GLU A 314 -21.26 7.85 6.79
CA GLU A 314 -20.99 9.13 7.46
C GLU A 314 -22.22 10.03 7.36
N ILE A 315 -22.60 10.66 8.47
CA ILE A 315 -23.66 11.67 8.54
C ILE A 315 -23.01 13.02 8.80
N LEU A 316 -23.15 13.94 7.86
CA LEU A 316 -22.64 15.31 7.97
C LEU A 316 -23.60 16.22 8.72
N GLU A 317 -24.92 16.06 8.49
CA GLU A 317 -25.97 16.88 9.07
C GLU A 317 -27.24 16.05 9.33
N GLY A 318 -28.00 16.38 10.37
CA GLY A 318 -29.33 15.82 10.65
C GLY A 318 -29.40 14.85 11.83
N LEU A 319 -28.28 14.41 12.38
CA LEU A 319 -28.24 13.53 13.57
C LEU A 319 -27.21 14.01 14.59
N SER A 320 -27.42 13.57 15.83
CA SER A 320 -26.47 13.72 16.94
C SER A 320 -25.98 12.36 17.42
N ALA A 321 -24.80 12.33 18.05
CA ALA A 321 -24.28 11.11 18.65
C ALA A 321 -25.25 10.57 19.72
N GLY A 322 -25.50 9.26 19.68
CA GLY A 322 -26.44 8.60 20.58
C GLY A 322 -27.88 8.52 20.05
N ASP A 323 -28.25 9.23 18.98
CA ASP A 323 -29.55 9.10 18.34
C ASP A 323 -29.78 7.65 17.88
N GLN A 324 -30.92 7.07 18.28
CA GLN A 324 -31.29 5.72 17.84
C GLN A 324 -31.92 5.79 16.45
N VAL A 325 -31.32 5.12 15.48
CA VAL A 325 -31.82 5.06 14.11
C VAL A 325 -32.29 3.66 13.74
N VAL A 326 -33.44 3.58 13.07
CA VAL A 326 -34.05 2.29 12.68
C VAL A 326 -33.21 1.67 11.56
N THR A 327 -32.78 0.42 11.77
CA THR A 327 -31.96 -0.36 10.83
C THR A 327 -32.73 -1.47 10.12
N ASP A 328 -33.88 -1.88 10.68
CA ASP A 328 -34.75 -2.89 10.07
C ASP A 328 -36.23 -2.57 10.42
N GLY A 329 -37.12 -2.78 9.46
CA GLY A 329 -38.56 -2.49 9.60
C GLY A 329 -39.00 -1.16 8.96
N GLN A 330 -38.10 -0.40 8.30
CA GLN A 330 -38.37 0.92 7.71
C GLN A 330 -39.53 0.92 6.71
N LEU A 331 -39.72 -0.16 5.96
CA LEU A 331 -40.81 -0.30 4.99
C LEU A 331 -42.19 -0.38 5.60
N LYS A 332 -42.30 -0.69 6.88
CA LYS A 332 -43.56 -0.88 7.62
C LYS A 332 -43.97 0.35 8.43
N ILE A 333 -43.05 1.32 8.59
CA ILE A 333 -43.29 2.50 9.44
C ILE A 333 -43.48 3.74 8.56
N ARG A 334 -44.18 4.73 9.11
CA ARG A 334 -44.39 6.07 8.57
C ARG A 334 -43.92 7.08 9.60
N ASP A 335 -43.78 8.31 9.20
CA ASP A 335 -43.46 9.40 10.12
C ASP A 335 -44.50 9.49 11.26
N GLY A 336 -44.02 9.59 12.49
CA GLY A 336 -44.86 9.61 13.71
C GLY A 336 -45.38 8.24 14.16
N ALA A 337 -45.10 7.13 13.49
CA ALA A 337 -45.56 5.80 13.87
C ALA A 337 -44.96 5.37 15.21
N ALA A 338 -45.83 4.78 16.09
CA ALA A 338 -45.35 4.17 17.32
C ALA A 338 -44.51 2.91 17.02
N VAL A 339 -43.30 2.86 17.57
CA VAL A 339 -42.34 1.77 17.34
C VAL A 339 -41.88 1.17 18.66
N GLN A 340 -41.60 -0.12 18.63
CA GLN A 340 -40.96 -0.84 19.74
C GLN A 340 -39.61 -1.33 19.26
N VAL A 341 -38.53 -0.80 19.86
CA VAL A 341 -37.16 -1.25 19.54
C VAL A 341 -36.97 -2.64 20.12
N LEU A 342 -36.67 -3.59 19.25
CA LEU A 342 -36.29 -4.95 19.64
C LEU A 342 -34.85 -4.95 20.16
N PRO A 343 -34.53 -5.75 21.18
CA PRO A 343 -33.13 -5.91 21.59
C PRO A 343 -32.30 -6.43 20.42
N PRO A 344 -30.99 -6.05 20.35
CA PRO A 344 -30.13 -6.56 19.31
C PRO A 344 -30.10 -8.09 19.35
N THR A 345 -30.45 -8.71 18.24
CA THR A 345 -30.28 -10.16 18.10
C THR A 345 -28.78 -10.39 18.02
N GLU A 346 -28.16 -11.03 19.02
CA GLU A 346 -26.80 -11.52 18.91
C GLU A 346 -26.69 -12.35 17.63
N THR A 347 -25.96 -11.87 16.69
CA THR A 347 -25.62 -12.64 15.48
C THR A 347 -24.74 -13.78 15.93
N GLN A 348 -25.29 -14.97 16.12
CA GLN A 348 -24.51 -16.18 16.28
C GLN A 348 -23.54 -16.26 15.07
N PRO A 349 -22.24 -16.42 15.31
CA PRO A 349 -21.31 -16.67 14.22
C PRO A 349 -21.78 -17.92 13.47
N ALA A 350 -21.89 -17.84 12.15
CA ALA A 350 -22.25 -18.96 11.32
C ALA A 350 -21.36 -20.17 11.66
N PRO A 351 -21.95 -21.38 11.79
CA PRO A 351 -21.15 -22.58 12.06
C PRO A 351 -20.13 -22.75 10.94
N ALA A 352 -18.86 -22.88 11.32
CA ALA A 352 -17.78 -23.21 10.39
C ALA A 352 -18.14 -24.50 9.66
N THR A 353 -18.42 -24.39 8.38
CA THR A 353 -18.61 -25.55 7.50
C THR A 353 -17.28 -26.27 7.41
N LYS A 354 -17.17 -27.40 8.11
CA LYS A 354 -16.10 -28.39 7.87
C LYS A 354 -16.33 -28.98 6.49
N GLY A 355 -15.41 -28.75 5.57
CA GLY A 355 -15.28 -29.38 4.27
C GLY A 355 -13.81 -29.49 3.95
#